data_8d033f3839561c9d6a2da0ef9511a3eb
#
_entry.id   8d033f3839561c9d6a2da0ef9511a3eb
#
_cell.length_a   1.000
_cell.length_b   1.000
_cell.length_c   1.000
_cell.angle_alpha   90.00
_cell.angle_beta   90.00
_cell.angle_gamma   90.00
#
_symmetry.space_group_name_H-M   'P 1'
#
loop_
_entity.id
_entity.type
_entity.pdbx_description
1 polymer ?
#
loop_
_entity_poly.entity_id
_entity_poly.type
_entity_poly.pdbx_seq_one_letter_code
_entity_poly.pdbx_strand_id
1 'polypeptide(L)'
;KTAEAFRKAGGVKADFTVKAVANGLVEGAENGTIQLKGEKFVLKTSDIITWFDGKTQWSYVTKNDEVNVSNPTQEELQQINPYTFLYMYQKGFSYKLGTTKTFRGKAVWEVVLTARDKKQELERITLFVTKDTYEPLYILLQQRGQQTRNEITVTSYQTGQNYTDRVFTFDKKQYPNAEVIDLR
;
A
#
# COMPACT_ATOMS: atom_id res chain seq x y z
N LYS A 1 -11.28 -0.61 14.06
CA LYS A 1 -10.79 -1.97 14.40
C LYS A 1 -9.59 -2.35 13.52
N THR A 2 -9.67 -2.36 12.18
CA THR A 2 -8.54 -2.73 11.28
C THR A 2 -7.30 -1.88 11.53
N ALA A 3 -7.42 -0.54 11.55
CA ALA A 3 -6.30 0.35 11.84
C ALA A 3 -5.74 0.18 13.26
N GLU A 4 -6.58 -0.19 14.22
CA GLU A 4 -6.16 -0.50 15.59
C GLU A 4 -5.41 -1.84 15.67
N ALA A 5 -5.92 -2.87 14.99
CA ALA A 5 -5.25 -4.16 14.89
C ALA A 5 -3.87 -4.01 14.24
N PHE A 6 -3.78 -3.21 13.17
CA PHE A 6 -2.50 -2.88 12.53
C PHE A 6 -1.51 -2.20 13.48
N ARG A 7 -1.96 -1.19 14.24
CA ARG A 7 -1.09 -0.50 15.22
C ARG A 7 -0.59 -1.44 16.31
N LYS A 8 -1.46 -2.34 16.79
CA LYS A 8 -1.11 -3.34 17.81
C LYS A 8 -0.21 -4.46 17.27
N ALA A 9 -0.23 -4.71 15.99
CA ALA A 9 0.57 -5.74 15.34
C ALA A 9 2.08 -5.49 15.38
N GLY A 10 2.51 -4.24 15.68
CA GLY A 10 3.92 -3.84 15.63
C GLY A 10 4.38 -3.70 14.18
N GLY A 11 5.31 -4.53 13.72
CA GLY A 11 5.68 -4.61 12.31
C GLY A 11 4.82 -5.61 11.57
N VAL A 12 4.55 -5.34 10.29
CA VAL A 12 3.80 -6.22 9.38
C VAL A 12 4.62 -6.48 8.13
N LYS A 13 4.62 -7.72 7.67
CA LYS A 13 5.08 -8.11 6.34
C LYS A 13 3.90 -8.68 5.56
N ALA A 14 3.68 -8.18 4.35
CA ALA A 14 2.64 -8.70 3.47
C ALA A 14 3.18 -8.93 2.07
N ASP A 15 2.81 -10.06 1.47
CA ASP A 15 2.99 -10.34 0.06
C ASP A 15 1.66 -10.13 -0.65
N PHE A 16 1.71 -9.61 -1.88
CA PHE A 16 0.50 -9.26 -2.62
C PHE A 16 0.71 -9.39 -4.13
N THR A 17 -0.40 -9.48 -4.85
CA THR A 17 -0.48 -9.33 -6.30
C THR A 17 -1.33 -8.11 -6.61
N VAL A 18 -0.83 -7.21 -7.45
CA VAL A 18 -1.60 -6.09 -8.02
C VAL A 18 -2.02 -6.46 -9.44
N LYS A 19 -3.28 -6.20 -9.77
CA LYS A 19 -3.81 -6.30 -11.13
C LYS A 19 -4.41 -4.96 -11.53
N ALA A 20 -3.96 -4.45 -12.68
CA ALA A 20 -4.64 -3.35 -13.35
C ALA A 20 -5.77 -3.94 -14.20
N VAL A 21 -7.00 -3.51 -13.97
CA VAL A 21 -8.19 -4.01 -14.65
C VAL A 21 -8.93 -2.86 -15.29
N ALA A 22 -9.14 -2.93 -16.61
CA ALA A 22 -9.97 -1.99 -17.37
C ALA A 22 -11.04 -2.75 -18.15
N ASN A 23 -12.29 -2.29 -18.12
CA ASN A 23 -13.42 -2.91 -18.83
C ASN A 23 -13.59 -4.42 -18.54
N GLY A 24 -13.21 -4.87 -17.34
CA GLY A 24 -13.26 -6.29 -16.96
C GLY A 24 -12.08 -7.14 -17.45
N LEU A 25 -11.13 -6.57 -18.17
CA LEU A 25 -9.94 -7.24 -18.67
C LEU A 25 -8.71 -6.86 -17.84
N VAL A 26 -7.87 -7.85 -17.54
CA VAL A 26 -6.60 -7.63 -16.84
C VAL A 26 -5.58 -7.11 -17.85
N GLU A 27 -5.12 -5.87 -17.67
CA GLU A 27 -4.11 -5.22 -18.52
C GLU A 27 -2.69 -5.51 -18.07
N GLY A 28 -2.51 -5.82 -16.78
CA GLY A 28 -1.21 -6.14 -16.20
C GLY A 28 -1.35 -6.72 -14.81
N ALA A 29 -0.34 -7.47 -14.39
CA ALA A 29 -0.25 -8.01 -13.04
C ALA A 29 1.19 -7.98 -12.56
N GLU A 30 1.38 -7.64 -11.30
CA GLU A 30 2.69 -7.58 -10.64
C GLU A 30 2.58 -8.13 -9.22
N ASN A 31 3.64 -8.82 -8.78
CA ASN A 31 3.77 -9.28 -7.41
C ASN A 31 4.68 -8.34 -6.64
N GLY A 32 4.39 -8.16 -5.36
CA GLY A 32 5.19 -7.34 -4.47
C GLY A 32 5.18 -7.84 -3.04
N THR A 33 6.11 -7.29 -2.28
CA THR A 33 6.20 -7.46 -0.83
C THR A 33 6.26 -6.09 -0.18
N ILE A 34 5.53 -5.89 0.89
CA ILE A 34 5.60 -4.68 1.71
C ILE A 34 5.93 -5.03 3.16
N GLN A 35 6.84 -4.25 3.75
CA GLN A 35 7.14 -4.25 5.17
C GLN A 35 6.65 -2.92 5.74
N LEU A 36 5.93 -2.97 6.85
CA LEU A 36 5.25 -1.81 7.44
C LEU A 36 5.53 -1.72 8.93
N LYS A 37 5.78 -0.50 9.42
CA LYS A 37 5.82 -0.17 10.86
C LYS A 37 5.35 1.26 11.06
N GLY A 38 4.14 1.44 11.60
CA GLY A 38 3.53 2.76 11.61
C GLY A 38 3.38 3.28 10.18
N GLU A 39 3.77 4.51 9.92
CA GLU A 39 3.74 5.12 8.57
C GLU A 39 4.93 4.72 7.69
N LYS A 40 5.98 4.09 8.29
CA LYS A 40 7.18 3.67 7.57
C LYS A 40 6.93 2.41 6.77
N PHE A 41 7.52 2.33 5.58
CA PHE A 41 7.41 1.13 4.76
C PHE A 41 8.62 0.87 3.87
N VAL A 42 8.75 -0.39 3.46
CA VAL A 42 9.56 -0.81 2.32
C VAL A 42 8.67 -1.59 1.39
N LEU A 43 8.50 -1.10 0.18
CA LEU A 43 7.75 -1.74 -0.89
C LEU A 43 8.72 -2.27 -1.94
N LYS A 44 8.61 -3.56 -2.28
CA LYS A 44 9.45 -4.21 -3.28
C LYS A 44 8.57 -4.85 -4.35
N THR A 45 8.83 -4.49 -5.58
CA THR A 45 8.32 -5.15 -6.78
C THR A 45 9.49 -5.64 -7.64
N SER A 46 9.24 -6.17 -8.84
CA SER A 46 10.29 -6.60 -9.76
C SER A 46 11.20 -5.45 -10.18
N ASP A 47 10.64 -4.27 -10.38
CA ASP A 47 11.31 -3.15 -11.04
C ASP A 47 11.73 -2.03 -10.08
N ILE A 48 11.08 -1.90 -8.94
CA ILE A 48 11.27 -0.79 -8.01
C ILE A 48 11.32 -1.29 -6.57
N ILE A 49 12.25 -0.71 -5.79
CA ILE A 49 12.26 -0.83 -4.34
C ILE A 49 12.08 0.58 -3.77
N THR A 50 11.06 0.77 -2.95
CA THR A 50 10.78 2.06 -2.32
C THR A 50 10.90 1.92 -0.80
N TRP A 51 11.72 2.76 -0.18
CA TRP A 51 11.82 2.95 1.27
C TRP A 51 11.16 4.27 1.65
N PHE A 52 10.49 4.31 2.77
CA PHE A 52 9.93 5.51 3.36
C PHE A 52 10.11 5.48 4.88
N ASP A 53 10.82 6.47 5.42
CA ASP A 53 11.13 6.55 6.86
C ASP A 53 10.13 7.36 7.69
N GLY A 54 9.04 7.79 7.06
CA GLY A 54 8.03 8.69 7.63
C GLY A 54 8.16 10.14 7.15
N LYS A 55 9.23 10.49 6.44
CA LYS A 55 9.47 11.82 5.87
C LYS A 55 10.05 11.75 4.47
N THR A 56 11.16 11.04 4.33
CA THR A 56 11.92 10.91 3.09
C THR A 56 11.63 9.57 2.43
N GLN A 57 11.47 9.61 1.13
CA GLN A 57 11.31 8.44 0.27
C GLN A 57 12.55 8.27 -0.60
N TRP A 58 12.99 7.01 -0.73
CA TRP A 58 14.00 6.58 -1.71
C TRP A 58 13.35 5.54 -2.62
N SER A 59 13.40 5.78 -3.92
CA SER A 59 12.88 4.85 -4.93
C SER A 59 14.01 4.41 -5.84
N TYR A 60 14.45 3.16 -5.67
CA TYR A 60 15.47 2.53 -6.48
C TYR A 60 14.84 1.84 -7.67
N VAL A 61 15.19 2.29 -8.87
CA VAL A 61 14.78 1.68 -10.14
C VAL A 61 15.86 0.70 -10.56
N THR A 62 15.56 -0.60 -10.47
CA THR A 62 16.53 -1.67 -10.67
C THR A 62 17.15 -1.67 -12.08
N LYS A 63 16.36 -1.30 -13.08
CA LYS A 63 16.78 -1.29 -14.49
C LYS A 63 17.87 -0.25 -14.80
N ASN A 64 17.82 0.90 -14.13
CA ASN A 64 18.70 2.03 -14.41
C ASN A 64 19.80 2.21 -13.36
N ASP A 65 19.74 1.44 -12.26
CA ASP A 65 20.62 1.61 -11.10
C ASP A 65 20.55 3.04 -10.50
N GLU A 66 19.34 3.62 -10.49
CA GLU A 66 19.06 4.97 -10.02
C GLU A 66 18.23 4.98 -8.75
N VAL A 67 18.56 5.86 -7.82
CA VAL A 67 17.77 6.12 -6.60
C VAL A 67 17.29 7.56 -6.61
N ASN A 68 15.98 7.73 -6.70
CA ASN A 68 15.34 9.03 -6.57
C ASN A 68 14.99 9.29 -5.09
N VAL A 69 15.40 10.44 -4.57
CA VAL A 69 15.14 10.86 -3.19
C VAL A 69 14.16 12.03 -3.20
N SER A 70 13.05 11.89 -2.47
CA SER A 70 12.01 12.91 -2.40
C SER A 70 11.37 12.97 -1.02
N ASN A 71 10.61 14.04 -0.75
CA ASN A 71 9.71 14.14 0.39
C ASN A 71 8.26 14.14 -0.13
N PRO A 72 7.62 12.97 -0.25
CA PRO A 72 6.32 12.86 -0.90
C PRO A 72 5.21 13.51 -0.09
N THR A 73 4.22 14.04 -0.80
CA THR A 73 2.97 14.48 -0.23
C THR A 73 2.12 13.29 0.23
N GLN A 74 1.09 13.54 1.03
CA GLN A 74 0.15 12.49 1.43
C GLN A 74 -0.59 11.88 0.23
N GLU A 75 -0.88 12.66 -0.81
CA GLU A 75 -1.53 12.18 -2.03
C GLU A 75 -0.62 11.24 -2.83
N GLU A 76 0.66 11.58 -2.97
CA GLU A 76 1.66 10.71 -3.60
C GLU A 76 1.85 9.39 -2.82
N LEU A 77 1.90 9.45 -1.49
CA LEU A 77 1.98 8.25 -0.66
C LEU A 77 0.77 7.33 -0.83
N GLN A 78 -0.44 7.88 -1.05
CA GLN A 78 -1.64 7.07 -1.32
C GLN A 78 -1.52 6.24 -2.59
N GLN A 79 -0.85 6.77 -3.60
CA GLN A 79 -0.66 6.06 -4.87
C GLN A 79 0.41 4.96 -4.77
N ILE A 80 1.36 5.12 -3.86
CA ILE A 80 2.51 4.21 -3.71
C ILE A 80 2.18 3.08 -2.73
N ASN A 81 1.70 3.43 -1.53
CA ASN A 81 1.45 2.47 -0.47
C ASN A 81 -0.06 2.22 -0.30
N PRO A 82 -0.56 1.03 -0.69
CA PRO A 82 -1.98 0.71 -0.58
C PRO A 82 -2.49 0.65 0.86
N TYR A 83 -1.61 0.57 1.85
CA TYR A 83 -1.99 0.56 3.27
C TYR A 83 -2.14 1.94 3.89
N THR A 84 -1.92 3.03 3.13
CA THR A 84 -2.12 4.41 3.62
C THR A 84 -3.54 4.67 4.10
N PHE A 85 -4.55 3.93 3.60
CA PHE A 85 -5.93 4.02 4.09
C PHE A 85 -6.03 3.75 5.61
N LEU A 86 -5.13 2.97 6.19
CA LEU A 86 -5.10 2.70 7.64
C LEU A 86 -4.88 3.94 8.49
N TYR A 87 -4.28 4.97 7.91
CA TYR A 87 -4.00 6.26 8.59
C TYR A 87 -4.97 7.36 8.15
N MET A 88 -5.47 7.24 6.93
CA MET A 88 -6.20 8.32 6.26
C MET A 88 -7.72 8.20 6.32
N TYR A 89 -8.24 7.03 6.72
CA TYR A 89 -9.69 6.78 6.74
C TYR A 89 -10.47 7.80 7.57
N GLN A 90 -9.83 8.46 8.54
CA GLN A 90 -10.44 9.53 9.34
C GLN A 90 -10.36 10.91 8.67
N LYS A 91 -9.42 11.08 7.73
CA LYS A 91 -9.14 12.34 7.04
C LYS A 91 -9.46 12.19 5.55
N GLY A 92 -10.49 12.84 5.07
CA GLY A 92 -10.79 12.91 3.65
C GLY A 92 -11.72 11.82 3.10
N PHE A 93 -12.05 10.75 3.85
CA PHE A 93 -12.97 9.70 3.42
C PHE A 93 -14.17 9.56 4.37
N SER A 94 -15.33 9.24 3.79
CA SER A 94 -16.45 8.62 4.50
C SER A 94 -16.33 7.11 4.34
N TYR A 95 -16.78 6.35 5.32
CA TYR A 95 -16.76 4.88 5.24
C TYR A 95 -18.14 4.29 5.44
N LYS A 96 -18.39 3.18 4.76
CA LYS A 96 -19.60 2.38 4.88
C LYS A 96 -19.21 0.91 5.05
N LEU A 97 -19.82 0.26 6.04
CA LEU A 97 -19.72 -1.18 6.19
C LEU A 97 -20.71 -1.82 5.20
N GLY A 98 -20.20 -2.67 4.35
CA GLY A 98 -20.98 -3.46 3.40
C GLY A 98 -21.41 -4.80 3.98
N THR A 99 -21.72 -5.73 3.09
CA THR A 99 -22.17 -7.06 3.45
C THR A 99 -21.03 -7.97 3.90
N THR A 100 -21.38 -9.00 4.66
CA THR A 100 -20.47 -10.11 4.94
C THR A 100 -20.32 -10.97 3.68
N LYS A 101 -19.09 -11.33 3.36
CA LYS A 101 -18.75 -12.19 2.22
C LYS A 101 -17.80 -13.30 2.63
N THR A 102 -17.64 -14.28 1.76
CA THR A 102 -16.52 -15.22 1.82
C THR A 102 -15.54 -14.86 0.72
N PHE A 103 -14.27 -14.68 1.09
CA PHE A 103 -13.19 -14.39 0.15
C PHE A 103 -12.01 -15.32 0.43
N ARG A 104 -11.62 -16.12 -0.59
CA ARG A 104 -10.55 -17.13 -0.48
C ARG A 104 -10.69 -18.04 0.76
N GLY A 105 -11.93 -18.49 1.03
CA GLY A 105 -12.24 -19.38 2.15
C GLY A 105 -12.33 -18.70 3.52
N LYS A 106 -12.12 -17.40 3.62
CA LYS A 106 -12.23 -16.64 4.87
C LYS A 106 -13.48 -15.78 4.90
N ALA A 107 -14.13 -15.70 6.06
CA ALA A 107 -15.23 -14.77 6.29
C ALA A 107 -14.67 -13.33 6.40
N VAL A 108 -15.19 -12.41 5.59
CA VAL A 108 -14.73 -11.04 5.54
C VAL A 108 -15.88 -10.03 5.69
N TRP A 109 -15.53 -8.84 6.19
CA TRP A 109 -16.31 -7.63 6.06
C TRP A 109 -15.89 -6.88 4.81
N GLU A 110 -16.86 -6.42 4.04
CA GLU A 110 -16.62 -5.41 3.02
C GLU A 110 -16.67 -4.02 3.67
N VAL A 111 -15.67 -3.21 3.43
CA VAL A 111 -15.62 -1.81 3.86
C VAL A 111 -15.39 -0.95 2.64
N VAL A 112 -16.24 0.04 2.41
CA VAL A 112 -16.12 0.99 1.30
C VAL A 112 -15.78 2.36 1.86
N LEU A 113 -14.66 2.91 1.41
CA LEU A 113 -14.23 4.28 1.68
C LEU A 113 -14.52 5.13 0.44
N THR A 114 -15.13 6.28 0.61
CA THR A 114 -15.44 7.22 -0.50
C THR A 114 -14.83 8.57 -0.15
N ALA A 115 -14.09 9.15 -1.08
CA ALA A 115 -13.50 10.47 -0.92
C ALA A 115 -14.59 11.53 -0.68
N ARG A 116 -14.39 12.38 0.32
CA ARG A 116 -15.29 13.49 0.65
C ARG A 116 -15.08 14.67 -0.31
N ASP A 117 -13.82 14.90 -0.71
CA ASP A 117 -13.47 15.92 -1.68
C ASP A 117 -13.59 15.36 -3.10
N LYS A 118 -14.41 16.01 -3.93
CA LYS A 118 -14.60 15.66 -5.34
C LYS A 118 -13.37 15.96 -6.21
N LYS A 119 -12.39 16.69 -5.71
CA LYS A 119 -11.13 16.99 -6.40
C LYS A 119 -10.07 15.92 -6.14
N GLN A 120 -10.27 15.05 -5.15
CA GLN A 120 -9.32 13.99 -4.83
C GLN A 120 -9.30 12.93 -5.95
N GLU A 121 -8.10 12.58 -6.41
CA GLU A 121 -7.92 11.59 -7.48
C GLU A 121 -8.40 10.21 -7.07
N LEU A 122 -8.01 9.74 -5.87
CA LEU A 122 -8.49 8.47 -5.34
C LEU A 122 -9.93 8.63 -4.85
N GLU A 123 -10.88 8.16 -5.65
CA GLU A 123 -12.31 8.35 -5.41
C GLU A 123 -12.88 7.35 -4.40
N ARG A 124 -12.49 6.08 -4.55
CA ARG A 124 -13.05 4.99 -3.76
C ARG A 124 -12.03 3.90 -3.47
N ILE A 125 -12.10 3.38 -2.25
CA ILE A 125 -11.34 2.20 -1.82
C ILE A 125 -12.34 1.17 -1.31
N THR A 126 -12.31 -0.05 -1.84
CA THR A 126 -13.08 -1.18 -1.30
C THR A 126 -12.11 -2.17 -0.67
N LEU A 127 -12.41 -2.57 0.56
CA LEU A 127 -11.58 -3.47 1.34
C LEU A 127 -12.36 -4.72 1.71
N PHE A 128 -11.71 -5.88 1.65
CA PHE A 128 -12.17 -7.09 2.33
C PHE A 128 -11.25 -7.36 3.51
N VAL A 129 -11.84 -7.36 4.69
CA VAL A 129 -11.13 -7.48 5.97
C VAL A 129 -11.62 -8.71 6.70
N THR A 130 -10.73 -9.55 7.20
CA THR A 130 -11.11 -10.76 7.97
C THR A 130 -11.93 -10.38 9.20
N LYS A 131 -12.91 -11.22 9.55
CA LYS A 131 -13.79 -10.95 10.68
C LYS A 131 -13.14 -11.16 12.03
N ASP A 132 -12.21 -12.07 12.10
CA ASP A 132 -11.52 -12.51 13.31
C ASP A 132 -10.31 -11.62 13.65
N THR A 133 -9.41 -11.42 12.70
CA THR A 133 -8.13 -10.73 12.93
C THR A 133 -8.09 -9.29 12.38
N TYR A 134 -9.11 -8.88 11.60
CA TYR A 134 -9.18 -7.58 10.93
C TYR A 134 -8.04 -7.31 9.93
N GLU A 135 -7.48 -8.38 9.35
CA GLU A 135 -6.45 -8.31 8.33
C GLU A 135 -7.05 -7.96 6.96
N PRO A 136 -6.47 -7.01 6.22
CA PRO A 136 -6.91 -6.73 4.86
C PRO A 136 -6.44 -7.84 3.90
N LEU A 137 -7.39 -8.48 3.21
CA LEU A 137 -7.10 -9.53 2.21
C LEU A 137 -7.22 -9.04 0.78
N TYR A 138 -8.00 -7.99 0.55
CA TYR A 138 -8.25 -7.42 -0.77
C TYR A 138 -8.46 -5.93 -0.67
N ILE A 139 -7.86 -5.20 -1.61
CA ILE A 139 -7.95 -3.74 -1.70
C ILE A 139 -8.21 -3.39 -3.16
N LEU A 140 -9.32 -2.72 -3.42
CA LEU A 140 -9.66 -2.19 -4.73
C LEU A 140 -9.53 -0.68 -4.69
N LEU A 141 -8.66 -0.13 -5.53
CA LEU A 141 -8.43 1.31 -5.68
C LEU A 141 -9.08 1.79 -6.97
N GLN A 142 -9.95 2.79 -6.87
CA GLN A 142 -10.65 3.40 -8.01
C GLN A 142 -10.33 4.89 -8.05
N GLN A 143 -9.69 5.31 -9.13
CA GLN A 143 -9.37 6.72 -9.38
C GLN A 143 -10.53 7.39 -10.13
N ARG A 144 -10.72 8.66 -9.83
CA ARG A 144 -11.78 9.47 -10.44
C ARG A 144 -11.57 9.64 -11.94
N GLY A 145 -12.63 9.39 -12.70
CA GLY A 145 -12.59 9.55 -14.15
C GLY A 145 -11.76 8.52 -14.90
N GLN A 146 -11.16 7.54 -14.20
CA GLN A 146 -10.43 6.45 -14.85
C GLN A 146 -11.27 5.19 -14.94
N GLN A 147 -11.18 4.51 -16.08
CA GLN A 147 -11.81 3.19 -16.28
C GLN A 147 -10.95 2.07 -15.69
N THR A 148 -9.66 2.29 -15.60
CA THR A 148 -8.72 1.36 -14.98
C THR A 148 -8.82 1.45 -13.45
N ARG A 149 -8.86 0.29 -12.81
CA ARG A 149 -8.83 0.13 -11.36
C ARG A 149 -7.70 -0.82 -10.97
N ASN A 150 -7.13 -0.62 -9.79
CA ASN A 150 -6.10 -1.50 -9.27
C ASN A 150 -6.69 -2.43 -8.21
N GLU A 151 -6.58 -3.73 -8.46
CA GLU A 151 -7.00 -4.79 -7.55
C GLU A 151 -5.78 -5.39 -6.87
N ILE A 152 -5.69 -5.28 -5.56
CA ILE A 152 -4.59 -5.81 -4.76
C ILE A 152 -5.12 -6.98 -3.94
N THR A 153 -4.56 -8.15 -4.16
CA THR A 153 -4.86 -9.36 -3.40
C THR A 153 -3.68 -9.66 -2.48
N VAL A 154 -3.91 -9.67 -1.17
CA VAL A 154 -2.91 -10.03 -0.17
C VAL A 154 -2.82 -11.55 -0.11
N THR A 155 -1.64 -12.10 -0.40
CA THR A 155 -1.38 -13.54 -0.45
C THR A 155 -0.76 -14.07 0.85
N SER A 156 -0.03 -13.22 1.58
CA SER A 156 0.53 -13.50 2.90
C SER A 156 0.45 -12.26 3.78
N TYR A 157 0.15 -12.42 5.05
CA TYR A 157 0.10 -11.34 6.03
C TYR A 157 0.67 -11.81 7.36
N GLN A 158 1.79 -11.25 7.78
CA GLN A 158 2.53 -11.64 8.97
C GLN A 158 2.66 -10.44 9.90
N THR A 159 2.22 -10.60 11.14
CA THR A 159 2.30 -9.59 12.20
C THR A 159 3.47 -9.86 13.14
N GLY A 160 3.72 -8.97 14.11
CA GLY A 160 4.74 -9.18 15.15
C GLY A 160 6.18 -9.08 14.63
N GLN A 161 6.39 -8.42 13.50
CA GLN A 161 7.72 -8.23 12.93
C GLN A 161 8.50 -7.16 13.71
N ASN A 162 9.69 -7.52 14.22
CA ASN A 162 10.54 -6.60 14.97
C ASN A 162 11.48 -5.82 14.03
N TYR A 163 10.93 -4.80 13.36
CA TYR A 163 11.74 -3.95 12.48
C TYR A 163 12.43 -2.82 13.26
N THR A 164 13.72 -2.62 13.00
CA THR A 164 14.45 -1.41 13.37
C THR A 164 14.21 -0.33 12.32
N ASP A 165 14.41 0.95 12.67
CA ASP A 165 14.21 2.06 11.75
C ASP A 165 15.12 2.01 10.51
N ARG A 166 16.27 1.35 10.62
CA ARG A 166 17.21 1.13 9.51
C ARG A 166 16.60 0.37 8.33
N VAL A 167 15.59 -0.48 8.59
CA VAL A 167 14.90 -1.25 7.52
C VAL A 167 14.22 -0.31 6.53
N PHE A 168 13.78 0.86 6.98
CA PHE A 168 12.98 1.82 6.20
C PHE A 168 13.81 2.94 5.56
N THR A 169 15.12 2.82 5.58
CA THR A 169 16.03 3.79 4.97
C THR A 169 16.88 3.14 3.90
N PHE A 170 17.17 3.88 2.84
CA PHE A 170 18.09 3.43 1.80
C PHE A 170 19.53 3.39 2.34
N ASP A 171 20.24 2.28 2.09
CA ASP A 171 21.64 2.13 2.44
C ASP A 171 22.50 2.05 1.16
N LYS A 172 23.20 3.14 0.87
CA LYS A 172 24.11 3.23 -0.30
C LYS A 172 25.15 2.12 -0.36
N LYS A 173 25.55 1.55 0.80
CA LYS A 173 26.54 0.46 0.86
C LYS A 173 26.00 -0.83 0.22
N GLN A 174 24.69 -1.04 0.27
CA GLN A 174 24.06 -2.21 -0.37
C GLN A 174 23.88 -2.01 -1.88
N TYR A 175 23.93 -0.76 -2.34
CA TYR A 175 23.74 -0.37 -3.74
C TYR A 175 24.88 0.55 -4.18
N PRO A 176 26.16 0.07 -4.23
CA PRO A 176 27.32 0.94 -4.42
C PRO A 176 27.33 1.67 -5.76
N ASN A 177 26.77 1.04 -6.79
CA ASN A 177 26.72 1.59 -8.15
C ASN A 177 25.54 2.53 -8.39
N ALA A 178 24.54 2.53 -7.52
CA ALA A 178 23.32 3.31 -7.73
C ALA A 178 23.63 4.82 -7.80
N GLU A 179 23.17 5.48 -8.85
CA GLU A 179 23.16 6.94 -8.94
C GLU A 179 22.06 7.49 -8.02
N VAL A 180 22.40 8.46 -7.17
CA VAL A 180 21.44 9.08 -6.24
C VAL A 180 21.05 10.44 -6.78
N ILE A 181 19.77 10.60 -7.13
CA ILE A 181 19.16 11.82 -7.63
C ILE A 181 18.31 12.42 -6.52
N ASP A 182 18.77 13.53 -5.94
CA ASP A 182 18.06 14.22 -4.86
C ASP A 182 17.10 15.26 -5.44
N LEU A 183 15.80 15.02 -5.26
CA LEU A 183 14.70 15.85 -5.76
C LEU A 183 14.01 16.66 -4.65
N ARG A 184 14.56 16.70 -3.44
CA ARG A 184 13.98 17.40 -2.30
C ARG A 184 14.11 18.89 -2.38
#